data_efdf2b182658fe3a2292ec9430d43104
#
_entry.id   efdf2b182658fe3a2292ec9430d43104
#
_cell.length_a   1.000
_cell.length_b   1.000
_cell.length_c   1.000
_cell.angle_alpha   90.00
_cell.angle_beta   90.00
_cell.angle_gamma   90.00
#
_symmetry.space_group_name_H-M   'P 1'
#
loop_
_entity.id
_entity.type
_entity.pdbx_description
1 polymer ?
#
loop_
_entity_poly.entity_id
_entity_poly.type
_entity_poly.pdbx_seq_one_letter_code
_entity_poly.pdbx_strand_id
1 'polypeptide(L)'
;MTIFQSYTTQMVLLGTALLGLASGIAGTFAVLRKESLIGDGLSHAALPGVVIAFLLTGIKDIEVLIIGAALSSITAAWLITITVENSKIKFDGALATILSAFFGLGMVLLTYLQSLNNAGQAGLSKFIFGQAATILARDVYITDRKSVV
;
A
#
# COMPACT_ATOMS: atom_id res chain seq x y z
N MET A 1 21.20 -20.16 16.59
CA MET A 1 20.02 -20.14 17.48
C MET A 1 19.65 -18.74 17.99
N THR A 2 20.38 -17.70 17.59
CA THR A 2 20.24 -16.32 18.12
C THR A 2 19.38 -15.38 17.26
N ILE A 3 19.01 -15.75 16.02
CA ILE A 3 18.24 -14.89 15.10
C ILE A 3 16.79 -14.70 15.58
N PHE A 4 16.21 -15.71 16.23
CA PHE A 4 14.85 -15.65 16.77
C PHE A 4 14.73 -14.89 18.11
N GLN A 5 15.83 -14.53 18.75
CA GLN A 5 15.85 -13.82 20.04
C GLN A 5 16.00 -12.29 19.90
N SER A 6 16.23 -11.78 18.69
CA SER A 6 16.28 -10.32 18.53
C SER A 6 14.86 -9.74 18.60
N TYR A 7 14.68 -8.72 19.41
CA TYR A 7 13.42 -7.99 19.59
C TYR A 7 12.79 -7.59 18.25
N THR A 8 13.61 -7.15 17.29
CA THR A 8 13.17 -6.77 15.95
C THR A 8 12.54 -7.94 15.18
N THR A 9 13.16 -9.12 15.25
CA THR A 9 12.64 -10.33 14.57
C THR A 9 11.29 -10.76 15.16
N GLN A 10 11.15 -10.70 16.48
CA GLN A 10 9.90 -11.04 17.15
C GLN A 10 8.78 -10.05 16.78
N MET A 11 9.08 -8.74 16.73
CA MET A 11 8.11 -7.72 16.34
C MET A 11 7.67 -7.86 14.89
N VAL A 12 8.60 -8.11 13.97
CA VAL A 12 8.28 -8.34 12.56
C VAL A 12 7.44 -9.61 12.41
N LEU A 13 7.79 -10.68 13.11
CA LEU A 13 7.07 -11.95 13.04
C LEU A 13 5.65 -11.84 13.60
N LEU A 14 5.47 -11.15 14.73
CA LEU A 14 4.14 -10.87 15.28
C LEU A 14 3.31 -9.97 14.37
N GLY A 15 3.92 -8.90 13.84
CA GLY A 15 3.23 -7.98 12.94
C GLY A 15 2.78 -8.66 11.64
N THR A 16 3.64 -9.46 11.02
CA THR A 16 3.28 -10.22 9.82
C THR A 16 2.25 -11.32 10.09
N ALA A 17 2.32 -11.97 11.24
CA ALA A 17 1.32 -12.97 11.63
C ALA A 17 -0.06 -12.34 11.84
N LEU A 18 -0.15 -11.20 12.54
CA LEU A 18 -1.41 -10.48 12.75
C LEU A 18 -1.99 -9.95 11.42
N LEU A 19 -1.14 -9.38 10.56
CA LEU A 19 -1.55 -8.95 9.22
C LEU A 19 -2.03 -10.13 8.38
N GLY A 20 -1.35 -11.27 8.44
CA GLY A 20 -1.74 -12.49 7.74
C GLY A 20 -3.08 -13.03 8.22
N LEU A 21 -3.35 -13.00 9.52
CA LEU A 21 -4.65 -13.40 10.08
C LEU A 21 -5.77 -12.44 9.64
N ALA A 22 -5.54 -11.13 9.75
CA ALA A 22 -6.53 -10.13 9.36
C ALA A 22 -6.86 -10.19 7.87
N SER A 23 -5.84 -10.28 7.01
CA SER A 23 -6.04 -10.41 5.57
C SER A 23 -6.63 -11.76 5.17
N GLY A 24 -6.32 -12.84 5.88
CA GLY A 24 -6.93 -14.16 5.67
C GLY A 24 -8.43 -14.15 5.96
N ILE A 25 -8.85 -13.54 7.07
CA ILE A 25 -10.27 -13.40 7.41
C ILE A 25 -10.99 -12.54 6.37
N ALA A 26 -10.45 -11.36 6.04
CA ALA A 26 -11.03 -10.47 5.04
C ALA A 26 -11.10 -11.14 3.65
N GLY A 27 -10.04 -11.85 3.26
CA GLY A 27 -9.98 -12.60 2.00
C GLY A 27 -11.02 -13.72 1.91
N THR A 28 -11.29 -14.42 3.00
CA THR A 28 -12.34 -15.45 3.06
C THR A 28 -13.72 -14.84 2.76
N PHE A 29 -14.04 -13.71 3.35
CA PHE A 29 -15.30 -13.01 3.06
C PHE A 29 -15.39 -12.53 1.61
N ALA A 30 -14.30 -12.01 1.05
CA ALA A 30 -14.25 -11.59 -0.35
C ALA A 30 -14.48 -12.76 -1.32
N VAL A 31 -13.87 -13.92 -1.06
CA VAL A 31 -14.07 -15.13 -1.86
C VAL A 31 -15.52 -15.64 -1.77
N LEU A 32 -16.11 -15.66 -0.58
CA LEU A 32 -17.52 -16.07 -0.39
C LEU A 32 -18.49 -15.15 -1.14
N ARG A 33 -18.17 -13.86 -1.28
CA ARG A 33 -18.94 -12.90 -2.08
C ARG A 33 -18.64 -12.96 -3.57
N LYS A 34 -17.72 -13.81 -4.00
CA LYS A 34 -17.22 -13.89 -5.40
C LYS A 34 -16.54 -12.58 -5.86
N GLU A 35 -15.99 -11.85 -4.93
CA GLU A 35 -15.31 -10.56 -5.14
C GLU A 35 -13.80 -10.67 -4.79
N SER A 36 -13.19 -11.81 -5.16
CA SER A 36 -11.79 -12.13 -4.79
C SER A 36 -10.76 -11.10 -5.24
N LEU A 37 -11.05 -10.34 -6.30
CA LEU A 37 -10.16 -9.31 -6.85
C LEU A 37 -10.28 -7.95 -6.15
N ILE A 38 -11.25 -7.77 -5.23
CA ILE A 38 -11.48 -6.47 -4.58
C ILE A 38 -10.27 -6.00 -3.76
N GLY A 39 -9.56 -6.91 -3.11
CA GLY A 39 -8.39 -6.59 -2.31
C GLY A 39 -7.23 -6.05 -3.14
N ASP A 40 -6.98 -6.68 -4.29
CA ASP A 40 -5.99 -6.21 -5.26
C ASP A 40 -6.41 -4.86 -5.85
N GLY A 41 -7.66 -4.74 -6.24
CA GLY A 41 -8.23 -3.50 -6.75
C GLY A 41 -8.07 -2.32 -5.80
N LEU A 42 -8.44 -2.48 -4.55
CA LEU A 42 -8.33 -1.44 -3.54
C LEU A 42 -6.88 -1.06 -3.22
N SER A 43 -5.95 -2.03 -3.30
CA SER A 43 -4.52 -1.78 -3.12
C SER A 43 -3.97 -0.82 -4.17
N HIS A 44 -4.35 -1.02 -5.43
CA HIS A 44 -3.96 -0.13 -6.53
C HIS A 44 -4.68 1.22 -6.47
N ALA A 45 -5.95 1.24 -6.02
CA ALA A 45 -6.71 2.47 -5.83
C ALA A 45 -6.16 3.35 -4.67
N ALA A 46 -5.43 2.78 -3.74
CA ALA A 46 -4.76 3.52 -2.67
C ALA A 46 -3.63 4.42 -3.17
N LEU A 47 -2.99 4.06 -4.29
CA LEU A 47 -1.79 4.72 -4.81
C LEU A 47 -1.98 6.22 -5.07
N PRO A 48 -3.01 6.69 -5.80
CA PRO A 48 -3.20 8.13 -6.01
C PRO A 48 -3.46 8.87 -4.69
N GLY A 49 -4.14 8.24 -3.73
CA GLY A 49 -4.39 8.85 -2.43
C GLY A 49 -3.12 9.10 -1.62
N VAL A 50 -2.20 8.15 -1.61
CA VAL A 50 -0.88 8.31 -0.96
C VAL A 50 -0.11 9.46 -1.60
N VAL A 51 -0.06 9.53 -2.92
CA VAL A 51 0.68 10.57 -3.64
C VAL A 51 0.05 11.94 -3.43
N ILE A 52 -1.27 12.06 -3.48
CA ILE A 52 -1.99 13.32 -3.22
C ILE A 52 -1.76 13.78 -1.78
N ALA A 53 -1.88 12.88 -0.79
CA ALA A 53 -1.64 13.21 0.61
C ALA A 53 -0.22 13.77 0.80
N PHE A 54 0.77 13.16 0.19
CA PHE A 54 2.14 13.64 0.23
C PHE A 54 2.32 14.99 -0.48
N LEU A 55 1.70 15.19 -1.66
CA LEU A 55 1.78 16.47 -2.39
C LEU A 55 1.17 17.64 -1.61
N LEU A 56 0.08 17.38 -0.87
CA LEU A 56 -0.61 18.42 -0.09
C LEU A 56 0.11 18.77 1.21
N THR A 57 0.69 17.78 1.88
CA THR A 57 1.29 17.97 3.21
C THR A 57 2.80 18.16 3.16
N GLY A 58 3.48 17.62 2.15
CA GLY A 58 4.94 17.57 2.09
C GLY A 58 5.57 16.67 3.16
N ILE A 59 4.77 16.00 3.97
CA ILE A 59 5.17 15.23 5.15
C ILE A 59 5.10 13.74 4.81
N LYS A 60 6.12 12.99 5.23
CA LYS A 60 6.22 11.53 5.01
C LYS A 60 5.69 10.73 6.20
N ASP A 61 4.87 11.33 7.05
CA ASP A 61 4.29 10.61 8.18
C ASP A 61 3.36 9.52 7.67
N ILE A 62 3.58 8.32 8.19
CA ILE A 62 2.85 7.13 7.80
C ILE A 62 1.35 7.29 8.02
N GLU A 63 0.96 8.01 9.07
CA GLU A 63 -0.45 8.28 9.41
C GLU A 63 -1.15 9.09 8.31
N VAL A 64 -0.51 10.13 7.81
CA VAL A 64 -1.05 10.99 6.74
C VAL A 64 -1.20 10.21 5.44
N LEU A 65 -0.20 9.38 5.12
CA LEU A 65 -0.21 8.56 3.92
C LEU A 65 -1.30 7.47 3.97
N ILE A 66 -1.51 6.87 5.14
CA ILE A 66 -2.59 5.88 5.36
C ILE A 66 -3.96 6.53 5.21
N ILE A 67 -4.17 7.73 5.75
CA ILE A 67 -5.43 8.45 5.60
C ILE A 67 -5.70 8.75 4.12
N GLY A 68 -4.69 9.23 3.38
CA GLY A 68 -4.82 9.45 1.94
C GLY A 68 -5.16 8.17 1.17
N ALA A 69 -4.47 7.07 1.47
CA ALA A 69 -4.75 5.75 0.90
C ALA A 69 -6.18 5.29 1.18
N ALA A 70 -6.63 5.41 2.43
CA ALA A 70 -7.98 5.02 2.85
C ALA A 70 -9.06 5.82 2.13
N LEU A 71 -8.93 7.14 2.06
CA LEU A 71 -9.89 8.00 1.37
C LEU A 71 -9.98 7.67 -0.12
N SER A 72 -8.86 7.44 -0.79
CA SER A 72 -8.84 7.06 -2.20
C SER A 72 -9.46 5.68 -2.43
N SER A 73 -9.17 4.72 -1.59
CA SER A 73 -9.75 3.36 -1.67
C SER A 73 -11.26 3.38 -1.41
N ILE A 74 -11.74 4.17 -0.45
CA ILE A 74 -13.18 4.34 -0.18
C ILE A 74 -13.89 4.98 -1.38
N THR A 75 -13.29 6.03 -1.98
CA THR A 75 -13.85 6.66 -3.18
C THR A 75 -13.91 5.69 -4.35
N ALA A 76 -12.89 4.90 -4.57
CA ALA A 76 -12.89 3.87 -5.62
C ALA A 76 -13.96 2.81 -5.37
N ALA A 77 -14.09 2.30 -4.15
CA ALA A 77 -15.12 1.33 -3.78
C ALA A 77 -16.54 1.89 -3.99
N TRP A 78 -16.75 3.13 -3.61
CA TRP A 78 -18.03 3.82 -3.82
C TRP A 78 -18.37 3.98 -5.31
N LEU A 79 -17.40 4.37 -6.14
CA LEU A 79 -17.56 4.46 -7.59
C LEU A 79 -17.86 3.10 -8.23
N ILE A 80 -17.22 2.04 -7.78
CA ILE A 80 -17.50 0.67 -8.26
C ILE A 80 -18.94 0.31 -7.93
N THR A 81 -19.37 0.53 -6.70
CA THR A 81 -20.75 0.22 -6.25
C THR A 81 -21.78 0.98 -7.09
N ILE A 82 -21.63 2.30 -7.24
CA ILE A 82 -22.53 3.11 -8.06
C ILE A 82 -22.57 2.62 -9.52
N THR A 83 -21.42 2.29 -10.08
CA THR A 83 -21.33 1.81 -11.46
C THR A 83 -22.09 0.50 -11.63
N VAL A 84 -21.95 -0.44 -10.69
CA VAL A 84 -22.65 -1.72 -10.72
C VAL A 84 -24.17 -1.54 -10.54
N GLU A 85 -24.58 -0.69 -9.61
CA GLU A 85 -26.00 -0.46 -9.32
C GLU A 85 -26.74 0.28 -10.44
N ASN A 86 -26.09 1.22 -11.12
CA ASN A 86 -26.70 2.07 -12.15
C ASN A 86 -26.44 1.59 -13.59
N SER A 87 -25.67 0.51 -13.77
CA SER A 87 -25.35 -0.03 -15.09
C SER A 87 -25.57 -1.55 -15.16
N LYS A 88 -25.62 -2.07 -16.37
CA LYS A 88 -25.68 -3.54 -16.60
C LYS A 88 -24.30 -4.20 -16.58
N ILE A 89 -23.27 -3.47 -16.12
CA ILE A 89 -21.88 -3.95 -16.08
C ILE A 89 -21.72 -4.88 -14.88
N LYS A 90 -21.08 -6.03 -15.09
CA LYS A 90 -20.74 -6.94 -14.00
C LYS A 90 -19.71 -6.31 -13.09
N PHE A 91 -19.69 -6.72 -11.82
CA PHE A 91 -18.77 -6.21 -10.80
C PHE A 91 -17.30 -6.22 -11.26
N ASP A 92 -16.82 -7.30 -11.88
CA ASP A 92 -15.44 -7.42 -12.37
C ASP A 92 -15.11 -6.39 -13.46
N GLY A 93 -16.06 -6.06 -14.34
CA GLY A 93 -15.89 -5.04 -15.36
C GLY A 93 -15.80 -3.63 -14.79
N ALA A 94 -16.67 -3.31 -13.83
CA ALA A 94 -16.65 -2.03 -13.12
C ALA A 94 -15.34 -1.87 -12.32
N LEU A 95 -14.95 -2.93 -11.60
CA LEU A 95 -13.71 -3.00 -10.84
C LEU A 95 -12.50 -2.74 -11.76
N ALA A 96 -12.38 -3.48 -12.86
CA ALA A 96 -11.27 -3.35 -13.79
C ALA A 96 -11.15 -1.95 -14.39
N THR A 97 -12.29 -1.32 -14.75
CA THR A 97 -12.31 0.01 -15.34
C THR A 97 -11.87 1.07 -14.34
N ILE A 98 -12.46 1.07 -13.15
CA ILE A 98 -12.17 2.06 -12.11
C ILE A 98 -10.74 1.88 -11.59
N LEU A 99 -10.32 0.63 -11.41
CA LEU A 99 -8.96 0.29 -11.02
C LEU A 99 -7.93 0.83 -12.00
N SER A 100 -8.14 0.61 -13.30
CA SER A 100 -7.22 1.10 -14.35
C SER A 100 -7.15 2.63 -14.35
N ALA A 101 -8.28 3.31 -14.14
CA ALA A 101 -8.31 4.77 -14.06
C ALA A 101 -7.54 5.29 -12.83
N PHE A 102 -7.77 4.72 -11.66
CA PHE A 102 -7.07 5.11 -10.43
C PHE A 102 -5.59 4.79 -10.50
N PHE A 103 -5.24 3.61 -10.98
CA PHE A 103 -3.84 3.23 -11.15
C PHE A 103 -3.12 4.15 -12.13
N GLY A 104 -3.72 4.41 -13.30
CA GLY A 104 -3.17 5.34 -14.29
C GLY A 104 -2.97 6.75 -13.71
N LEU A 105 -3.97 7.26 -13.00
CA LEU A 105 -3.89 8.55 -12.31
C LEU A 105 -2.76 8.54 -11.24
N GLY A 106 -2.69 7.49 -10.46
CA GLY A 106 -1.63 7.31 -9.46
C GLY A 106 -0.22 7.31 -10.08
N MET A 107 -0.04 6.62 -11.19
CA MET A 107 1.23 6.58 -11.91
C MET A 107 1.62 7.95 -12.49
N VAL A 108 0.67 8.69 -13.06
CA VAL A 108 0.90 10.05 -13.56
C VAL A 108 1.31 10.98 -12.42
N LEU A 109 0.58 10.94 -11.31
CA LEU A 109 0.89 11.75 -10.13
C LEU A 109 2.27 11.39 -9.54
N LEU A 110 2.60 10.11 -9.49
CA LEU A 110 3.90 9.64 -9.01
C LEU A 110 5.04 10.12 -9.93
N THR A 111 4.85 10.05 -11.24
CA THR A 111 5.82 10.55 -12.23
C THR A 111 6.00 12.06 -12.10
N TYR A 112 4.90 12.78 -11.94
CA TYR A 112 4.94 14.24 -11.68
C TYR A 112 5.72 14.55 -10.40
N LEU A 113 5.43 13.83 -9.34
CA LEU A 113 6.15 13.97 -8.08
C LEU A 113 7.67 13.74 -8.26
N GLN A 114 8.05 12.70 -9.00
CA GLN A 114 9.46 12.39 -9.29
C GLN A 114 10.17 13.49 -10.09
N SER A 115 9.44 14.23 -10.92
CA SER A 115 9.98 15.33 -11.72
C SER A 115 10.30 16.59 -10.90
N LEU A 116 9.71 16.77 -9.73
CA LEU A 116 9.88 17.94 -8.88
C LEU A 116 11.22 18.01 -8.12
N ASN A 117 12.14 17.12 -8.37
CA ASN A 117 13.58 17.15 -7.99
C ASN A 117 13.92 17.48 -6.52
N ASN A 118 13.04 17.19 -5.56
CA ASN A 118 13.27 17.38 -4.14
C ASN A 118 13.78 16.10 -3.46
N ALA A 119 14.85 16.19 -2.67
CA ALA A 119 15.46 15.06 -1.93
C ALA A 119 14.47 14.26 -1.05
N GLY A 120 13.32 14.86 -0.71
CA GLY A 120 12.21 14.21 -0.03
C GLY A 120 11.54 13.07 -0.79
N GLN A 121 11.62 13.07 -2.11
CA GLN A 121 10.84 12.19 -3.00
C GLN A 121 11.48 10.81 -3.21
N ALA A 122 12.81 10.72 -3.13
CA ALA A 122 13.52 9.45 -3.28
C ALA A 122 13.11 8.37 -2.25
N GLY A 123 12.57 8.79 -1.11
CA GLY A 123 12.03 7.88 -0.09
C GLY A 123 10.59 7.42 -0.34
N LEU A 124 9.77 8.20 -1.06
CA LEU A 124 8.36 7.85 -1.26
C LEU A 124 8.17 6.68 -2.23
N SER A 125 8.93 6.64 -3.32
CA SER A 125 8.91 5.51 -4.25
C SER A 125 9.36 4.21 -3.57
N LYS A 126 10.37 4.27 -2.71
CA LYS A 126 10.80 3.13 -1.89
C LYS A 126 9.72 2.69 -0.91
N PHE A 127 8.97 3.62 -0.36
CA PHE A 127 7.88 3.33 0.57
C PHE A 127 6.68 2.69 -0.14
N ILE A 128 6.28 3.22 -1.30
CA ILE A 128 5.12 2.72 -2.07
C ILE A 128 5.38 1.33 -2.65
N PHE A 129 6.59 1.10 -3.17
CA PHE A 129 6.95 -0.19 -3.77
C PHE A 129 7.48 -1.22 -2.76
N GLY A 130 7.32 -0.96 -1.46
CA GLY A 130 7.46 -1.97 -0.41
C GLY A 130 8.83 -2.62 -0.34
N GLN A 131 9.92 -1.83 -0.42
CA GLN A 131 11.26 -2.37 -0.16
C GLN A 131 11.50 -2.64 1.33
N ALA A 132 10.56 -3.31 1.98
CA ALA A 132 10.73 -3.79 3.35
C ALA A 132 11.99 -4.69 3.48
N ALA A 133 12.30 -5.46 2.44
CA ALA A 133 13.47 -6.32 2.40
C ALA A 133 14.81 -5.57 2.40
N THR A 134 14.88 -4.39 1.78
CA THR A 134 16.12 -3.60 1.72
C THR A 134 16.39 -2.82 3.01
N ILE A 135 15.36 -2.44 3.75
CA ILE A 135 15.51 -1.84 5.08
C ILE A 135 16.10 -2.87 6.05
N LEU A 136 15.61 -4.11 6.01
CA LEU A 136 16.10 -5.20 6.84
C LEU A 136 17.59 -5.54 6.55
N ALA A 137 17.98 -5.58 5.27
CA ALA A 137 19.34 -5.87 4.87
C ALA A 137 20.32 -4.77 5.27
N ARG A 138 19.89 -3.50 5.21
CA ARG A 138 20.75 -2.37 5.55
C ARG A 138 20.96 -2.21 7.06
N ASP A 139 19.94 -2.48 7.85
CA ASP A 139 20.02 -2.41 9.31
C ASP A 139 20.83 -3.58 9.88
N VAL A 140 20.74 -4.77 9.29
CA VAL A 140 21.57 -5.92 9.65
C VAL A 140 23.05 -5.63 9.36
N TYR A 141 23.35 -5.00 8.22
CA TYR A 141 24.75 -4.66 7.86
C TYR A 141 25.37 -3.58 8.76
N ILE A 142 24.58 -2.63 9.25
CA ILE A 142 25.02 -1.56 10.16
C ILE A 142 25.18 -2.09 11.60
N THR A 143 24.34 -3.03 12.01
CA THR A 143 24.42 -3.65 13.35
C THR A 143 25.62 -4.58 13.47
N ASP A 144 25.94 -5.33 12.41
CA ASP A 144 27.10 -6.23 12.39
C ASP A 144 28.44 -5.48 12.45
N ARG A 145 28.48 -4.25 11.90
CA ARG A 145 29.69 -3.42 11.93
C ARG A 145 29.94 -2.72 13.28
N LYS A 146 28.93 -2.61 14.14
CA LYS A 146 29.07 -2.02 15.49
C LYS A 146 29.39 -3.04 16.57
N SER A 147 29.32 -4.34 16.28
CA SER A 147 29.63 -5.40 17.24
C SER A 147 31.09 -5.88 17.20
N VAL A 148 31.95 -5.26 16.38
CA VAL A 148 33.39 -5.62 16.20
C VAL A 148 34.30 -4.46 16.64
N VAL A 149 33.93 -3.73 17.69
CA VAL A 149 34.85 -2.82 18.40
C VAL A 149 34.79 -3.11 19.89
#